data_74e29ad650b59ea61335745268cfdb23
#
_entry.id   74e29ad650b59ea61335745268cfdb23
#
_cell.length_a   1.000
_cell.length_b   1.000
_cell.length_c   1.000
_cell.angle_alpha   90.00
_cell.angle_beta   90.00
_cell.angle_gamma   90.00
#
_symmetry.space_group_name_H-M   'P 1'
#
loop_
_entity.id
_entity.type
_entity.pdbx_description
1 polymer ?
#
loop_
_entity_poly.entity_id
_entity_poly.type
_entity_poly.pdbx_seq_one_letter_code
_entity_poly.pdbx_strand_id
1 'polypeptide(L)'
;NGGTDILRYALVAGYYNENGIIERDKNQEWDSSLKVSRYTVRSNVDVNVTPTTLFRANVGVFLQTRNAPPGDTETNQGIFYQAMRVPPYVHPAIYADGRIPRVMHKENPWAWATQRGYEKLNHNKIESLVSLEQDLKFITPGLKFKGTFSFDKFSATSVTRSKNPYYYNPATARDAEGNIITDVQTTGQEFLGYEKGAKWGDQSIYLEGMFSYNRIFGKVHDVN
;
A
#
# COMPACT_ATOMS: atom_id res chain seq x y z
N ASN A 1 2.21 -26.73 4.74
CA ASN A 1 3.28 -27.17 5.64
C ASN A 1 3.65 -28.60 5.29
N GLY A 2 4.94 -28.92 5.36
CA GLY A 2 5.44 -30.25 5.16
C GLY A 2 6.84 -30.41 5.74
N GLY A 3 7.34 -31.64 5.73
CA GLY A 3 8.69 -31.86 6.16
C GLY A 3 9.02 -33.32 6.38
N THR A 4 10.30 -33.52 6.62
CA THR A 4 10.95 -34.74 7.04
C THR A 4 11.80 -34.46 8.26
N ASP A 5 12.53 -35.42 8.76
CA ASP A 5 13.50 -35.20 9.85
C ASP A 5 14.64 -34.25 9.46
N ILE A 6 14.91 -34.10 8.15
CA ILE A 6 15.97 -33.24 7.62
C ILE A 6 15.46 -31.87 7.25
N LEU A 7 14.27 -31.78 6.63
CA LEU A 7 13.70 -30.54 6.08
C LEU A 7 12.30 -30.31 6.63
N ARG A 8 12.05 -29.14 7.17
CA ARG A 8 10.70 -28.66 7.51
C ARG A 8 10.45 -27.36 6.79
N TYR A 9 9.26 -27.20 6.24
CA TYR A 9 8.89 -25.97 5.55
C TYR A 9 7.42 -25.59 5.77
N ALA A 10 7.19 -24.31 5.73
CA ALA A 10 5.86 -23.72 5.66
C ALA A 10 5.84 -22.64 4.58
N LEU A 11 4.85 -22.71 3.69
CA LEU A 11 4.59 -21.69 2.69
C LEU A 11 3.17 -21.18 2.89
N VAL A 12 3.02 -19.87 2.98
CA VAL A 12 1.73 -19.18 3.08
C VAL A 12 1.65 -18.13 1.98
N ALA A 13 0.57 -18.16 1.21
CA ALA A 13 0.24 -17.13 0.25
C ALA A 13 -1.12 -16.52 0.61
N GLY A 14 -1.23 -15.21 0.54
CA GLY A 14 -2.44 -14.47 0.82
C GLY A 14 -2.71 -13.42 -0.24
N TYR A 15 -3.98 -13.26 -0.57
CA TYR A 15 -4.47 -12.16 -1.39
C TYR A 15 -5.55 -11.40 -0.61
N TYR A 16 -5.41 -10.09 -0.57
CA TYR A 16 -6.39 -9.19 0.02
C TYR A 16 -6.80 -8.18 -1.03
N ASN A 17 -8.10 -7.94 -1.17
CA ASN A 17 -8.66 -6.92 -2.03
C ASN A 17 -9.78 -6.19 -1.30
N GLU A 18 -9.73 -4.87 -1.32
CA GLU A 18 -10.73 -3.98 -0.74
C GLU A 18 -11.12 -2.93 -1.76
N ASN A 19 -12.42 -2.73 -1.94
CA ASN A 19 -12.98 -1.63 -2.70
C ASN A 19 -13.56 -0.61 -1.73
N GLY A 20 -13.20 0.65 -1.90
CA GLY A 20 -13.78 1.75 -1.15
C GLY A 20 -15.14 2.17 -1.71
N ILE A 21 -15.76 3.15 -1.05
CA ILE A 21 -17.07 3.69 -1.45
C ILE A 21 -17.00 4.67 -2.62
N ILE A 22 -15.79 5.09 -3.01
CA ILE A 22 -15.59 6.00 -4.15
C ILE A 22 -15.53 5.16 -5.42
N GLU A 23 -16.54 5.31 -6.25
CA GLU A 23 -16.64 4.62 -7.53
C GLU A 23 -16.17 5.55 -8.67
N ARG A 24 -15.71 4.92 -9.76
CA ARG A 24 -15.36 5.66 -10.98
C ARG A 24 -16.60 6.11 -11.75
N ASP A 25 -16.47 7.15 -12.54
CA ASP A 25 -17.39 7.43 -13.66
C ASP A 25 -17.08 6.44 -14.80
N LYS A 26 -18.08 5.67 -15.21
CA LYS A 26 -17.95 4.66 -16.29
C LYS A 26 -17.70 5.28 -17.67
N ASN A 27 -17.99 6.56 -17.82
CA ASN A 27 -17.76 7.29 -19.06
C ASN A 27 -16.30 7.77 -19.21
N GLN A 28 -15.48 7.61 -18.15
CA GLN A 28 -14.06 7.96 -18.20
C GLN A 28 -13.22 6.75 -18.59
N GLU A 29 -12.16 6.98 -19.36
CA GLU A 29 -11.20 5.94 -19.78
C GLU A 29 -10.34 5.42 -18.62
N TRP A 30 -10.23 6.18 -17.53
CA TRP A 30 -9.44 5.81 -16.34
C TRP A 30 -10.30 5.34 -15.18
N ASP A 31 -9.67 4.64 -14.27
CA ASP A 31 -10.29 4.19 -13.03
C ASP A 31 -9.82 5.07 -11.86
N SER A 32 -10.70 5.90 -11.33
CA SER A 32 -10.47 6.74 -10.14
C SER A 32 -10.99 6.09 -8.85
N SER A 33 -11.57 4.89 -8.91
CA SER A 33 -12.14 4.25 -7.73
C SER A 33 -11.09 3.96 -6.66
N LEU A 34 -11.51 4.06 -5.40
CA LEU A 34 -10.66 3.67 -4.28
C LEU A 34 -10.58 2.14 -4.20
N LYS A 35 -9.38 1.60 -4.41
CA LYS A 35 -9.11 0.15 -4.35
C LYS A 35 -7.76 -0.11 -3.68
N VAL A 36 -7.72 -1.17 -2.88
CA VAL A 36 -6.48 -1.69 -2.30
C VAL A 36 -6.38 -3.17 -2.66
N SER A 37 -5.26 -3.55 -3.25
CA SER A 37 -4.93 -4.96 -3.52
C SER A 37 -3.58 -5.28 -2.90
N ARG A 38 -3.50 -6.39 -2.14
CA ARG A 38 -2.27 -6.83 -1.48
C ARG A 38 -2.04 -8.31 -1.72
N TYR A 39 -0.84 -8.64 -2.14
CA TYR A 39 -0.32 -10.00 -2.23
C TYR A 39 0.71 -10.19 -1.13
N THR A 40 0.60 -11.28 -0.41
CA THR A 40 1.53 -11.63 0.67
C THR A 40 2.01 -13.05 0.44
N VAL A 41 3.33 -13.26 0.51
CA VAL A 41 3.94 -14.59 0.49
C VAL A 41 4.89 -14.67 1.67
N ARG A 42 4.81 -15.76 2.43
CA ARG A 42 5.75 -16.09 3.51
C ARG A 42 6.22 -17.51 3.35
N SER A 43 7.52 -17.69 3.47
CA SER A 43 8.18 -18.99 3.44
C SER A 43 9.10 -19.13 4.65
N ASN A 44 8.94 -20.21 5.38
CA ASN A 44 9.84 -20.61 6.47
C ASN A 44 10.41 -21.97 6.13
N VAL A 45 11.71 -22.08 6.19
CA VAL A 45 12.44 -23.32 5.88
C VAL A 45 13.47 -23.60 6.97
N ASP A 46 13.39 -24.78 7.57
CA ASP A 46 14.36 -25.30 8.53
C ASP A 46 15.02 -26.54 7.93
N VAL A 47 16.34 -26.56 7.88
CA VAL A 47 17.13 -27.68 7.35
C VAL A 47 18.15 -28.15 8.38
N ASN A 48 18.04 -29.38 8.81
CA ASN A 48 19.11 -30.08 9.55
C ASN A 48 20.22 -30.50 8.57
N VAL A 49 21.17 -29.57 8.30
CA VAL A 49 22.27 -29.79 7.35
C VAL A 49 23.17 -30.95 7.80
N THR A 50 23.37 -31.01 9.10
CA THR A 50 24.03 -32.16 9.79
C THR A 50 23.31 -32.42 11.12
N PRO A 51 23.62 -33.51 11.85
CA PRO A 51 23.07 -33.74 13.18
C PRO A 51 23.39 -32.62 14.21
N THR A 52 24.34 -31.75 13.89
CA THR A 52 24.83 -30.68 14.76
C THR A 52 24.63 -29.28 14.15
N THR A 53 24.13 -29.20 12.91
CA THR A 53 23.98 -27.92 12.17
C THR A 53 22.56 -27.75 11.71
N LEU A 54 21.92 -26.70 12.18
CA LEU A 54 20.57 -26.29 11.77
C LEU A 54 20.62 -24.96 11.02
N PHE A 55 20.15 -24.97 9.81
CA PHE A 55 19.94 -23.78 8.97
C PHE A 55 18.46 -23.41 8.97
N ARG A 56 18.16 -22.13 9.16
CA ARG A 56 16.81 -21.59 9.05
C ARG A 56 16.79 -20.40 8.09
N ALA A 57 15.80 -20.36 7.22
CA ALA A 57 15.55 -19.24 6.33
C ALA A 57 14.07 -18.86 6.38
N ASN A 58 13.80 -17.62 6.72
CA ASN A 58 12.48 -17.04 6.75
C ASN A 58 12.45 -15.89 5.75
N VAL A 59 11.52 -15.91 4.80
CA VAL A 59 11.34 -14.85 3.81
C VAL A 59 9.86 -14.46 3.77
N GLY A 60 9.62 -13.16 3.90
CA GLY A 60 8.31 -12.54 3.76
C GLY A 60 8.34 -11.46 2.68
N VAL A 61 7.34 -11.47 1.82
CA VAL A 61 7.15 -10.44 0.79
C VAL A 61 5.71 -9.98 0.82
N PHE A 62 5.47 -8.68 0.78
CA PHE A 62 4.19 -8.15 0.40
C PHE A 62 4.29 -7.09 -0.70
N LEU A 63 3.33 -7.12 -1.61
CA LEU A 63 3.16 -6.17 -2.69
C LEU A 63 1.76 -5.58 -2.55
N GLN A 64 1.67 -4.28 -2.37
CA GLN A 64 0.39 -3.60 -2.23
C GLN A 64 0.28 -2.49 -3.27
N THR A 65 -0.86 -2.45 -3.94
CA THR A 65 -1.25 -1.33 -4.80
C THR A 65 -2.52 -0.69 -4.23
N ARG A 66 -2.47 0.62 -4.03
CA ARG A 66 -3.66 1.45 -3.74
C ARG A 66 -3.91 2.33 -4.96
N ASN A 67 -5.15 2.33 -5.45
CA ASN A 67 -5.66 3.27 -6.43
C ASN A 67 -6.65 4.21 -5.74
N ALA A 68 -6.61 5.49 -6.07
CA ALA A 68 -7.50 6.50 -5.49
C ALA A 68 -7.68 7.68 -6.45
N PRO A 69 -8.68 8.54 -6.27
CA PRO A 69 -8.72 9.85 -6.90
C PRO A 69 -7.48 10.68 -6.53
N PRO A 70 -7.02 11.59 -7.41
CA PRO A 70 -5.88 12.46 -7.11
C PRO A 70 -6.23 13.43 -5.98
N GLY A 71 -5.23 13.71 -5.16
CA GLY A 71 -5.44 14.53 -3.97
C GLY A 71 -5.92 13.70 -2.81
N ASP A 72 -5.58 14.15 -1.63
CA ASP A 72 -5.74 13.37 -0.43
C ASP A 72 -7.22 13.16 -0.06
N THR A 73 -7.64 11.92 -0.03
CA THR A 73 -8.95 11.50 0.46
C THR A 73 -9.05 11.55 2.00
N GLU A 74 -7.92 11.66 2.69
CA GLU A 74 -7.80 11.53 4.14
C GLU A 74 -7.60 12.87 4.86
N THR A 75 -7.31 13.97 4.12
CA THR A 75 -7.12 15.28 4.73
C THR A 75 -8.44 16.01 4.99
N ASN A 76 -8.38 17.03 5.85
CA ASN A 76 -9.48 17.95 6.15
C ASN A 76 -9.98 18.73 4.91
N GLN A 77 -9.38 18.56 3.75
CA GLN A 77 -9.77 19.21 2.49
C GLN A 77 -10.15 18.21 1.39
N GLY A 78 -10.15 16.90 1.68
CA GLY A 78 -10.46 15.85 0.74
C GLY A 78 -11.92 15.79 0.28
N ILE A 79 -12.24 14.75 -0.49
CA ILE A 79 -13.57 14.57 -1.12
C ILE A 79 -14.69 14.60 -0.10
N PHE A 80 -14.55 13.94 1.04
CA PHE A 80 -15.56 13.88 2.09
C PHE A 80 -15.81 15.25 2.74
N TYR A 81 -14.74 16.01 2.97
CA TYR A 81 -14.86 17.37 3.47
C TYR A 81 -15.64 18.25 2.49
N GLN A 82 -15.36 18.16 1.20
CA GLN A 82 -16.09 18.92 0.18
C GLN A 82 -17.54 18.47 0.08
N ALA A 83 -17.81 17.17 0.17
CA ALA A 83 -19.18 16.64 0.17
C ALA A 83 -20.03 17.18 1.33
N MET A 84 -19.41 17.38 2.51
CA MET A 84 -20.09 17.97 3.66
C MET A 84 -20.31 19.48 3.52
N ARG A 85 -19.50 20.18 2.73
CA ARG A 85 -19.58 21.64 2.54
C ARG A 85 -20.50 22.10 1.41
N VAL A 86 -20.83 21.21 0.48
CA VAL A 86 -21.68 21.50 -0.68
C VAL A 86 -23.03 20.80 -0.49
N PRO A 87 -24.05 21.50 0.05
CA PRO A 87 -25.38 20.91 0.20
C PRO A 87 -25.99 20.56 -1.18
N PRO A 88 -26.75 19.45 -1.28
CA PRO A 88 -27.30 18.97 -2.55
C PRO A 88 -28.20 19.93 -3.29
N TYR A 89 -28.81 20.90 -2.58
CA TYR A 89 -29.71 21.89 -3.16
C TYR A 89 -29.00 23.04 -3.86
N VAL A 90 -27.67 23.18 -3.72
CA VAL A 90 -26.90 24.29 -4.31
C VAL A 90 -26.68 24.07 -5.80
N HIS A 91 -26.35 22.89 -6.21
CA HIS A 91 -26.20 22.47 -7.60
C HIS A 91 -26.20 20.95 -7.73
N PRO A 92 -26.55 20.40 -8.89
CA PRO A 92 -26.37 18.96 -9.14
C PRO A 92 -24.87 18.58 -9.22
N ALA A 93 -24.56 17.29 -9.18
CA ALA A 93 -23.21 16.80 -9.39
C ALA A 93 -22.68 17.14 -10.79
N ILE A 94 -23.54 16.96 -11.80
CA ILE A 94 -23.31 17.27 -13.21
C ILE A 94 -24.65 17.68 -13.84
N TYR A 95 -24.63 18.59 -14.79
CA TYR A 95 -25.81 18.94 -15.59
C TYR A 95 -26.06 17.90 -16.68
N ALA A 96 -27.28 17.86 -17.22
CA ALA A 96 -27.68 16.93 -18.27
C ALA A 96 -26.85 17.05 -19.56
N ASP A 97 -26.28 18.19 -19.81
CA ASP A 97 -25.40 18.50 -20.96
C ASP A 97 -23.91 18.20 -20.69
N GLY A 98 -23.60 17.64 -19.52
CA GLY A 98 -22.23 17.28 -19.15
C GLY A 98 -21.41 18.39 -18.49
N ARG A 99 -21.96 19.61 -18.35
CA ARG A 99 -21.27 20.70 -17.65
C ARG A 99 -21.23 20.45 -16.15
N ILE A 100 -20.10 20.76 -15.52
CA ILE A 100 -19.84 20.50 -14.10
C ILE A 100 -19.94 21.80 -13.32
N PRO A 101 -20.98 21.98 -12.50
CA PRO A 101 -21.14 23.21 -11.70
C PRO A 101 -20.18 23.20 -10.50
N ARG A 102 -19.69 24.40 -10.14
CA ARG A 102 -18.88 24.60 -8.93
C ARG A 102 -19.22 25.97 -8.30
N VAL A 103 -19.43 25.97 -6.98
CA VAL A 103 -19.53 27.23 -6.22
C VAL A 103 -18.12 27.77 -5.97
N MET A 104 -17.95 29.08 -6.05
CA MET A 104 -16.66 29.71 -5.75
C MET A 104 -16.13 29.30 -4.37
N HIS A 105 -14.84 28.96 -4.31
CA HIS A 105 -14.13 28.48 -3.10
C HIS A 105 -14.64 27.15 -2.52
N LYS A 106 -15.45 26.38 -3.27
CA LYS A 106 -15.85 25.02 -2.90
C LYS A 106 -15.65 24.11 -4.10
N GLU A 107 -15.15 22.90 -3.85
CA GLU A 107 -14.99 21.93 -4.93
C GLU A 107 -16.29 21.14 -5.14
N ASN A 108 -16.54 20.74 -6.38
CA ASN A 108 -17.60 19.78 -6.67
C ASN A 108 -17.10 18.37 -6.26
N PRO A 109 -17.68 17.75 -5.23
CA PRO A 109 -17.14 16.50 -4.71
C PRO A 109 -17.23 15.32 -5.70
N TRP A 110 -18.27 15.29 -6.53
CA TRP A 110 -18.40 14.30 -7.59
C TRP A 110 -17.30 14.44 -8.64
N ALA A 111 -17.04 15.67 -9.08
CA ALA A 111 -15.97 15.93 -10.04
C ALA A 111 -14.58 15.62 -9.46
N TRP A 112 -14.38 15.90 -8.17
CA TRP A 112 -13.13 15.53 -7.52
C TRP A 112 -12.95 14.02 -7.50
N ALA A 113 -13.98 13.27 -7.16
CA ALA A 113 -13.92 11.81 -7.11
C ALA A 113 -13.73 11.14 -8.48
N THR A 114 -14.25 11.75 -9.56
CA THR A 114 -14.42 11.02 -10.83
C THR A 114 -13.76 11.67 -12.04
N GLN A 115 -13.54 13.01 -12.04
CA GLN A 115 -13.15 13.77 -13.24
C GLN A 115 -11.71 14.27 -13.23
N ARG A 116 -10.99 14.11 -12.11
CA ARG A 116 -9.65 14.65 -11.94
C ARG A 116 -8.54 13.66 -12.27
N GLY A 117 -8.85 12.39 -12.58
CA GLY A 117 -7.87 11.35 -12.89
C GLY A 117 -7.71 10.33 -11.75
N TYR A 118 -6.48 9.85 -11.55
CA TYR A 118 -6.17 8.83 -10.53
C TYR A 118 -4.76 8.96 -9.97
N GLU A 119 -4.57 8.41 -8.78
CA GLU A 119 -3.26 8.20 -8.15
C GLU A 119 -3.08 6.71 -7.84
N LYS A 120 -1.92 6.16 -8.23
CA LYS A 120 -1.51 4.79 -7.85
C LYS A 120 -0.33 4.88 -6.90
N LEU A 121 -0.49 4.24 -5.75
CA LEU A 121 0.54 4.10 -4.73
C LEU A 121 0.91 2.62 -4.59
N ASN A 122 2.19 2.30 -4.78
CA ASN A 122 2.70 0.95 -4.64
C ASN A 122 3.60 0.88 -3.41
N HIS A 123 3.31 -0.04 -2.51
CA HIS A 123 4.12 -0.38 -1.35
C HIS A 123 4.64 -1.80 -1.50
N ASN A 124 5.95 -1.96 -1.42
CA ASN A 124 6.60 -3.26 -1.51
C ASN A 124 7.49 -3.44 -0.27
N LYS A 125 7.40 -4.60 0.38
CA LYS A 125 8.27 -4.94 1.50
C LYS A 125 8.81 -6.35 1.32
N ILE A 126 10.10 -6.50 1.55
CA ILE A 126 10.79 -7.79 1.63
C ILE A 126 11.41 -7.85 3.01
N GLU A 127 11.16 -8.93 3.72
CA GLU A 127 11.73 -9.24 5.02
C GLU A 127 12.42 -10.60 4.91
N SER A 128 13.67 -10.68 5.29
CA SER A 128 14.39 -11.95 5.26
C SER A 128 15.24 -12.12 6.50
N LEU A 129 15.22 -13.32 7.04
CA LEU A 129 16.06 -13.70 8.15
C LEU A 129 16.65 -15.08 7.86
N VAL A 130 17.97 -15.15 7.91
CA VAL A 130 18.72 -16.42 7.78
C VAL A 130 19.51 -16.64 9.06
N SER A 131 19.45 -17.84 9.62
CA SER A 131 20.27 -18.21 10.77
C SER A 131 20.89 -19.59 10.62
N LEU A 132 22.09 -19.70 11.13
CA LEU A 132 22.84 -20.95 11.24
C LEU A 132 23.13 -21.23 12.71
N GLU A 133 22.64 -22.33 13.20
CA GLU A 133 22.95 -22.86 14.54
C GLU A 133 23.91 -24.03 14.41
N GLN A 134 25.03 -23.98 15.13
CA GLN A 134 26.02 -25.03 15.19
C GLN A 134 26.23 -25.49 16.64
N ASP A 135 25.98 -26.78 16.91
CA ASP A 135 26.37 -27.40 18.15
C ASP A 135 27.89 -27.69 18.12
N LEU A 136 28.63 -27.10 19.05
CA LEU A 136 30.07 -27.17 19.14
C LEU A 136 30.51 -28.19 20.21
N LYS A 137 29.73 -29.26 20.41
CA LYS A 137 30.05 -30.32 21.37
C LYS A 137 31.38 -31.00 21.12
N PHE A 138 31.96 -30.91 19.92
CA PHE A 138 33.30 -31.37 19.60
C PHE A 138 34.41 -30.53 20.24
N ILE A 139 34.11 -29.29 20.64
CA ILE A 139 35.01 -28.40 21.42
C ILE A 139 34.73 -28.62 22.89
N THR A 140 33.48 -28.42 23.32
CA THR A 140 33.06 -28.70 24.69
C THR A 140 31.53 -28.97 24.73
N PRO A 141 31.11 -30.01 25.49
CA PRO A 141 29.67 -30.27 25.64
C PRO A 141 28.92 -29.05 26.19
N GLY A 142 27.80 -28.69 25.56
CA GLY A 142 26.96 -27.59 25.98
C GLY A 142 27.24 -26.25 25.29
N LEU A 143 28.30 -26.16 24.47
CA LEU A 143 28.63 -24.99 23.69
C LEU A 143 27.88 -25.00 22.35
N LYS A 144 27.25 -23.89 22.03
CA LYS A 144 26.57 -23.65 20.72
C LYS A 144 26.96 -22.29 20.17
N PHE A 145 26.99 -22.19 18.87
CA PHE A 145 27.09 -20.92 18.12
C PHE A 145 25.85 -20.71 17.27
N LYS A 146 25.35 -19.49 17.25
CA LYS A 146 24.27 -19.05 16.36
C LYS A 146 24.71 -17.80 15.63
N GLY A 147 24.76 -17.85 14.30
CA GLY A 147 24.88 -16.71 13.43
C GLY A 147 23.50 -16.34 12.87
N THR A 148 23.15 -15.06 12.86
CA THR A 148 21.89 -14.55 12.31
C THR A 148 22.20 -13.40 11.36
N PHE A 149 21.60 -13.42 10.19
CA PHE A 149 21.58 -12.33 9.21
C PHE A 149 20.14 -11.98 8.86
N SER A 150 19.82 -10.70 8.88
CA SER A 150 18.52 -10.18 8.41
C SER A 150 18.73 -9.07 7.40
N PHE A 151 17.89 -9.09 6.37
CA PHE A 151 17.82 -8.05 5.36
C PHE A 151 16.35 -7.69 5.13
N ASP A 152 16.02 -6.45 5.43
CA ASP A 152 14.69 -5.90 5.23
C ASP A 152 14.76 -4.72 4.27
N LYS A 153 13.83 -4.67 3.34
CA LYS A 153 13.71 -3.57 2.39
C LYS A 153 12.27 -3.18 2.21
N PHE A 154 11.99 -1.90 2.39
CA PHE A 154 10.72 -1.29 2.06
C PHE A 154 10.89 -0.29 0.92
N SER A 155 9.92 -0.24 0.01
CA SER A 155 9.87 0.78 -1.03
C SER A 155 8.44 1.21 -1.30
N ALA A 156 8.26 2.52 -1.46
CA ALA A 156 7.01 3.12 -1.88
C ALA A 156 7.23 3.99 -3.12
N THR A 157 6.30 3.90 -4.06
CA THR A 157 6.31 4.73 -5.26
C THR A 157 4.90 5.17 -5.58
N SER A 158 4.71 6.44 -5.94
CA SER A 158 3.42 6.92 -6.43
C SER A 158 3.53 7.44 -7.86
N VAL A 159 2.42 7.36 -8.56
CA VAL A 159 2.21 7.93 -9.89
C VAL A 159 0.84 8.59 -9.89
N THR A 160 0.81 9.89 -10.18
CA THR A 160 -0.42 10.65 -10.31
C THR A 160 -0.64 11.03 -11.77
N ARG A 161 -1.83 10.76 -12.27
CA ARG A 161 -2.34 11.24 -13.54
C ARG A 161 -3.54 12.11 -13.24
N SER A 162 -3.41 13.42 -13.43
CA SER A 162 -4.44 14.37 -13.03
C SER A 162 -4.68 15.45 -14.07
N LYS A 163 -5.90 16.00 -14.04
CA LYS A 163 -6.29 17.19 -14.78
C LYS A 163 -7.25 18.03 -13.96
N ASN A 164 -7.36 19.32 -14.27
CA ASN A 164 -8.43 20.17 -13.80
C ASN A 164 -9.60 20.08 -14.78
N PRO A 165 -10.80 19.66 -14.34
CA PRO A 165 -11.99 19.72 -15.17
C PRO A 165 -12.39 21.17 -15.51
N TYR A 166 -13.18 21.35 -16.57
CA TYR A 166 -13.88 22.60 -16.80
C TYR A 166 -14.99 22.76 -15.78
N TYR A 167 -15.00 23.88 -15.07
CA TYR A 167 -16.04 24.19 -14.11
C TYR A 167 -16.85 25.37 -14.57
N TYR A 168 -18.14 25.34 -14.27
CA TYR A 168 -19.11 26.33 -14.62
C TYR A 168 -19.77 26.90 -13.37
N ASN A 169 -20.22 28.17 -13.44
CA ASN A 169 -21.01 28.74 -12.36
C ASN A 169 -22.34 27.97 -12.22
N PRO A 170 -22.90 27.83 -11.00
CA PRO A 170 -24.24 27.29 -10.86
C PRO A 170 -25.26 28.06 -11.68
N ALA A 171 -26.03 27.32 -12.49
CA ALA A 171 -27.03 27.94 -13.35
C ALA A 171 -28.21 28.50 -12.54
N THR A 172 -28.59 29.72 -12.82
CA THR A 172 -29.74 30.41 -12.17
C THR A 172 -30.92 30.60 -13.11
N ALA A 173 -30.74 30.37 -14.42
CA ALA A 173 -31.76 30.58 -15.43
C ALA A 173 -31.72 29.54 -16.55
N ARG A 174 -32.77 29.49 -17.33
CA ARG A 174 -32.86 28.71 -18.59
C ARG A 174 -33.28 29.65 -19.73
N ASP A 175 -32.84 29.28 -20.93
CA ASP A 175 -33.29 29.94 -22.14
C ASP A 175 -34.73 29.52 -22.54
N ALA A 176 -35.23 30.07 -23.64
CA ALA A 176 -36.61 29.79 -24.14
C ALA A 176 -36.76 28.31 -24.57
N GLU A 177 -35.68 27.65 -24.94
CA GLU A 177 -35.59 26.26 -25.36
C GLU A 177 -35.40 25.30 -24.16
N GLY A 178 -35.26 25.84 -22.93
CA GLY A 178 -35.09 25.07 -21.69
C GLY A 178 -33.64 24.68 -21.35
N ASN A 179 -32.62 25.12 -22.13
CA ASN A 179 -31.24 24.88 -21.84
C ASN A 179 -30.77 25.75 -20.68
N ILE A 180 -29.82 25.22 -19.90
CA ILE A 180 -29.24 25.98 -18.78
C ILE A 180 -28.32 27.10 -19.29
N ILE A 181 -28.43 28.26 -18.66
CA ILE A 181 -27.55 29.42 -18.91
C ILE A 181 -26.51 29.45 -17.81
N THR A 182 -25.24 29.28 -18.19
CA THR A 182 -24.11 29.36 -17.25
C THR A 182 -22.83 29.72 -17.99
N ASP A 183 -21.90 30.34 -17.26
CA ASP A 183 -20.59 30.75 -17.75
C ASP A 183 -19.48 29.84 -17.22
N VAL A 184 -18.38 29.75 -17.98
CA VAL A 184 -17.17 29.08 -17.54
C VAL A 184 -16.58 29.80 -16.34
N GLN A 185 -16.48 29.12 -15.21
CA GLN A 185 -15.83 29.60 -14.00
C GLN A 185 -14.34 29.34 -14.02
N THR A 186 -13.94 28.15 -14.49
CA THR A 186 -12.54 27.73 -14.57
C THR A 186 -12.32 26.92 -15.83
N THR A 187 -11.34 27.37 -16.62
CA THR A 187 -10.89 26.63 -17.80
C THR A 187 -10.15 25.36 -17.35
N GLY A 188 -10.53 24.23 -17.88
CA GLY A 188 -9.97 22.93 -17.57
C GLY A 188 -8.89 22.48 -18.56
N GLN A 189 -8.52 21.24 -18.44
CA GLN A 189 -7.58 20.52 -19.30
C GLN A 189 -8.28 19.31 -19.94
N GLU A 190 -8.00 19.05 -21.20
CA GLU A 190 -8.59 17.88 -21.89
C GLU A 190 -7.91 16.57 -21.47
N PHE A 191 -6.59 16.58 -21.32
CA PHE A 191 -5.79 15.39 -21.08
C PHE A 191 -5.25 15.32 -19.65
N LEU A 192 -5.06 14.08 -19.18
CA LEU A 192 -4.41 13.83 -17.90
C LEU A 192 -2.92 14.17 -17.99
N GLY A 193 -2.48 15.11 -17.19
CA GLY A 193 -1.07 15.37 -16.94
C GLY A 193 -0.42 14.19 -16.22
N TYR A 194 0.92 14.18 -16.20
CA TYR A 194 1.72 13.21 -15.45
C TYR A 194 2.51 13.92 -14.38
N GLU A 195 2.31 13.51 -13.14
CA GLU A 195 3.13 13.92 -12.03
C GLU A 195 3.90 12.71 -11.50
N LYS A 196 5.23 12.82 -11.52
CA LYS A 196 6.08 11.85 -10.89
C LYS A 196 5.93 11.97 -9.39
N GLY A 197 5.25 11.03 -8.78
CA GLY A 197 5.06 10.99 -7.35
C GLY A 197 6.35 10.74 -6.56
N ALA A 198 6.22 10.80 -5.26
CA ALA A 198 7.31 10.53 -4.34
C ALA A 198 7.82 9.09 -4.51
N LYS A 199 9.13 8.94 -4.41
CA LYS A 199 9.81 7.65 -4.25
C LYS A 199 10.53 7.70 -2.93
N TRP A 200 10.22 6.77 -2.04
CA TRP A 200 10.88 6.65 -0.76
C TRP A 200 10.98 5.18 -0.37
N GLY A 201 11.89 4.89 0.52
CA GLY A 201 12.11 3.55 1.01
C GLY A 201 13.27 3.53 1.99
N ASP A 202 13.34 2.44 2.71
CA ASP A 202 14.39 2.16 3.65
C ASP A 202 14.90 0.74 3.49
N GLN A 203 16.08 0.52 4.04
CA GLN A 203 16.73 -0.78 4.07
C GLN A 203 17.39 -0.97 5.42
N SER A 204 17.23 -2.14 5.99
CA SER A 204 17.88 -2.54 7.23
C SER A 204 18.67 -3.82 7.01
N ILE A 205 19.89 -3.86 7.55
CA ILE A 205 20.74 -5.05 7.59
C ILE A 205 21.09 -5.29 9.04
N TYR A 206 20.90 -6.51 9.48
CA TYR A 206 21.28 -6.96 10.82
C TYR A 206 22.18 -8.18 10.74
N LEU A 207 23.25 -8.18 11.50
CA LEU A 207 24.18 -9.31 11.64
C LEU A 207 24.46 -9.54 13.12
N GLU A 208 24.28 -10.78 13.56
CA GLU A 208 24.52 -11.19 14.94
C GLU A 208 25.30 -12.49 14.99
N GLY A 209 26.24 -12.59 15.92
CA GLY A 209 26.90 -13.83 16.30
C GLY A 209 26.77 -14.04 17.80
N MET A 210 26.22 -15.17 18.21
CA MET A 210 25.97 -15.48 19.63
C MET A 210 26.58 -16.84 19.97
N PHE A 211 27.34 -16.88 21.06
CA PHE A 211 27.75 -18.12 21.71
C PHE A 211 26.87 -18.33 22.93
N SER A 212 26.39 -19.55 23.11
CA SER A 212 25.69 -19.99 24.31
C SER A 212 26.34 -21.22 24.88
N TYR A 213 26.45 -21.27 26.20
CA TYR A 213 27.03 -22.40 26.92
C TYR A 213 26.06 -22.83 28.02
N ASN A 214 25.67 -24.07 28.02
CA ASN A 214 24.82 -24.63 29.06
C ASN A 214 25.35 -26.03 29.44
N ARG A 215 25.80 -26.21 30.71
CA ARG A 215 26.31 -27.47 31.20
C ARG A 215 26.12 -27.66 32.70
N ILE A 216 25.66 -28.85 33.06
CA ILE A 216 25.58 -29.28 34.45
C ILE A 216 26.87 -30.04 34.85
N PHE A 217 27.57 -29.49 35.82
CA PHE A 217 28.76 -30.10 36.41
C PHE A 217 28.43 -30.85 37.69
N GLY A 218 28.91 -32.08 37.81
CA GLY A 218 28.77 -32.89 39.02
C GLY A 218 27.31 -33.15 39.44
N LYS A 219 26.32 -33.00 38.53
CA LYS A 219 24.88 -33.11 38.77
C LYS A 219 24.30 -32.05 39.75
N VAL A 220 25.08 -31.05 40.12
CA VAL A 220 24.71 -30.06 41.16
C VAL A 220 24.89 -28.62 40.68
N HIS A 221 25.89 -28.34 39.84
CA HIS A 221 26.19 -26.98 39.37
C HIS A 221 25.73 -26.79 37.94
N ASP A 222 24.69 -25.96 37.74
CA ASP A 222 24.19 -25.56 36.43
C ASP A 222 24.87 -24.23 36.04
N VAL A 223 25.51 -24.20 34.88
CA VAL A 223 26.16 -23.02 34.30
C VAL A 223 25.51 -22.73 32.96
N ASN A 224 24.88 -21.55 32.88
CA ASN A 224 24.26 -21.00 31.70
C ASN A 224 24.99 -19.72 31.26
#